data_aa22d196213b88d539442158e3df3527
#
_entry.id   aa22d196213b88d539442158e3df3527
#
_cell.length_a   1.000
_cell.length_b   1.000
_cell.length_c   1.000
_cell.angle_alpha   90.00
_cell.angle_beta   90.00
_cell.angle_gamma   90.00
#
_symmetry.space_group_name_H-M   'P 1'
#
loop_
_entity.id
_entity.type
_entity.pdbx_description
1 polymer ?
#
loop_
_entity_poly.entity_id
_entity_poly.type
_entity_poly.pdbx_seq_one_letter_code
_entity_poly.pdbx_strand_id
1 'polypeptide(L)'
;VKKETYKYYDLNFLNRFGRLAPFLKLDLKLLTRNKRTRTVLFMSGLFLLYGLLFFTMDMYKGNSFFNIVAAIMITGGFMMLFGQYVPSWDSSYYPLMMTQNIPYRTYLESKWLIMVLGTLVSTILASFYLFFGLKIYLIIVAVGFYNIGWNCYMSLITGAFVRSKIDLSSNKNAFGDSKAFNVQTLLLSIPTIAIPMLLYFVLTTLFPFNTAMIVFVVIGLVGILLKKPMFNLIENLYKSQKYKTAF
;
A
#
# COMPACT_ATOMS: atom_id res chain seq x y z
N VAL A 1 32.28 16.73 9.02
CA VAL A 1 30.84 16.69 9.29
C VAL A 1 30.14 17.36 8.13
N LYS A 2 29.55 16.59 7.20
CA LYS A 2 28.71 17.13 6.11
C LYS A 2 27.49 17.75 6.77
N LYS A 3 27.35 19.09 6.70
CA LYS A 3 26.10 19.78 7.00
C LYS A 3 25.06 19.33 5.93
N GLU A 4 24.13 18.47 6.33
CA GLU A 4 22.97 18.16 5.51
C GLU A 4 22.07 19.41 5.50
N THR A 5 22.07 20.14 4.39
CA THR A 5 21.14 21.24 4.13
C THR A 5 19.74 20.61 3.92
N TYR A 6 18.94 20.59 4.97
CA TYR A 6 17.56 20.13 4.87
C TYR A 6 16.73 21.13 4.05
N LYS A 7 16.30 20.74 2.86
CA LYS A 7 15.30 21.50 2.11
C LYS A 7 14.01 21.56 2.91
N TYR A 8 13.62 22.74 3.31
CA TYR A 8 12.36 22.99 3.99
C TYR A 8 11.23 22.92 2.95
N TYR A 9 10.50 21.82 2.92
CA TYR A 9 9.28 21.76 2.12
C TYR A 9 8.14 22.34 2.95
N ASP A 10 7.50 23.39 2.42
CA ASP A 10 6.29 23.92 3.00
C ASP A 10 5.13 22.94 2.76
N LEU A 11 4.70 22.26 3.81
CA LEU A 11 3.62 21.28 3.79
C LEU A 11 2.30 21.86 4.31
N ASN A 12 2.12 23.17 4.22
CA ASN A 12 0.94 23.87 4.75
C ASN A 12 -0.36 23.43 4.05
N PHE A 13 -0.29 22.98 2.78
CA PHE A 13 -1.44 22.44 2.07
C PHE A 13 -2.08 21.23 2.77
N LEU A 14 -1.33 20.50 3.62
CA LEU A 14 -1.85 19.37 4.38
C LEU A 14 -2.73 19.80 5.56
N ASN A 15 -2.68 21.06 5.99
CA ASN A 15 -3.51 21.56 7.10
C ASN A 15 -5.00 21.38 6.84
N ARG A 16 -5.41 21.34 5.56
CA ARG A 16 -6.80 21.05 5.14
C ARG A 16 -7.32 19.69 5.58
N PHE A 17 -6.44 18.73 5.92
CA PHE A 17 -6.81 17.41 6.43
C PHE A 17 -7.04 17.40 7.95
N GLY A 18 -7.04 18.56 8.62
CA GLY A 18 -7.38 18.72 10.03
C GLY A 18 -6.56 17.80 10.94
N ARG A 19 -7.25 16.91 11.69
CA ARG A 19 -6.61 16.00 12.66
C ARG A 19 -5.58 15.03 12.07
N LEU A 20 -5.65 14.74 10.78
CA LEU A 20 -4.71 13.87 10.08
C LEU A 20 -3.41 14.60 9.68
N ALA A 21 -3.46 15.94 9.59
CA ALA A 21 -2.35 16.75 9.06
C ALA A 21 -1.00 16.51 9.73
N PRO A 22 -0.87 16.41 11.07
CA PRO A 22 0.41 16.16 11.73
C PRO A 22 1.05 14.84 11.28
N PHE A 23 0.26 13.75 11.22
CA PHE A 23 0.73 12.43 10.81
C PHE A 23 1.11 12.41 9.32
N LEU A 24 0.29 13.01 8.46
CA LEU A 24 0.58 13.12 7.03
C LEU A 24 1.88 13.89 6.77
N LYS A 25 2.11 14.98 7.51
CA LYS A 25 3.38 15.74 7.43
C LYS A 25 4.58 14.91 7.86
N LEU A 26 4.46 14.12 8.93
CA LEU A 26 5.50 13.22 9.39
C LEU A 26 5.80 12.14 8.35
N ASP A 27 4.77 11.52 7.80
CA ASP A 27 4.91 10.45 6.82
C ASP A 27 5.53 10.95 5.50
N LEU A 28 5.13 12.14 5.01
CA LEU A 28 5.76 12.74 3.84
C LEU A 28 7.23 13.11 4.09
N LYS A 29 7.53 13.63 5.29
CA LYS A 29 8.94 13.86 5.68
C LYS A 29 9.72 12.56 5.74
N LEU A 30 9.13 11.49 6.28
CA LEU A 30 9.71 10.17 6.32
C LEU A 30 10.01 9.67 4.89
N LEU A 31 9.02 9.70 4.00
CA LEU A 31 9.14 9.25 2.62
C LEU A 31 10.16 10.03 1.80
N THR A 32 10.29 11.33 2.05
CA THR A 32 11.18 12.19 1.25
C THR A 32 12.59 12.32 1.80
N ARG A 33 12.78 12.21 3.12
CA ARG A 33 14.08 12.45 3.77
C ARG A 33 14.83 11.18 4.11
N ASN A 34 14.13 10.10 4.44
CA ASN A 34 14.79 8.87 4.86
C ASN A 34 15.17 8.00 3.65
N LYS A 35 16.42 7.50 3.64
CA LYS A 35 16.95 6.67 2.54
C LYS A 35 16.15 5.39 2.35
N ARG A 36 15.72 4.73 3.44
CA ARG A 36 14.98 3.46 3.37
C ARG A 36 13.59 3.63 2.77
N THR A 37 12.85 4.65 3.21
CA THR A 37 11.51 4.90 2.67
C THR A 37 11.54 5.46 1.26
N ARG A 38 12.60 6.20 0.88
CA ARG A 38 12.83 6.58 -0.52
C ARG A 38 13.06 5.36 -1.41
N THR A 39 13.71 4.31 -0.90
CA THR A 39 13.84 3.05 -1.63
C THR A 39 12.46 2.40 -1.87
N VAL A 40 11.53 2.51 -0.91
CA VAL A 40 10.13 2.04 -1.12
C VAL A 40 9.46 2.80 -2.27
N LEU A 41 9.60 4.13 -2.32
CA LEU A 41 9.07 4.93 -3.44
C LEU A 41 9.70 4.55 -4.78
N PHE A 42 11.01 4.37 -4.81
CA PHE A 42 11.71 3.94 -6.02
C PHE A 42 11.26 2.55 -6.49
N MET A 43 11.15 1.58 -5.58
CA MET A 43 10.68 0.23 -5.89
C MET A 43 9.21 0.22 -6.33
N SER A 44 8.35 1.07 -5.76
CA SER A 44 6.96 1.20 -6.23
C SER A 44 6.90 1.76 -7.65
N GLY A 45 7.81 2.67 -8.02
CA GLY A 45 8.00 3.11 -9.39
C GLY A 45 8.46 1.99 -10.34
N LEU A 46 9.37 1.12 -9.87
CA LEU A 46 9.76 -0.07 -10.64
C LEU A 46 8.59 -1.04 -10.83
N PHE A 47 7.74 -1.24 -9.82
CA PHE A 47 6.53 -2.05 -9.97
C PHE A 47 5.56 -1.48 -11.00
N LEU A 48 5.48 -0.14 -11.10
CA LEU A 48 4.70 0.49 -12.16
C LEU A 48 5.23 0.10 -13.56
N LEU A 49 6.54 0.01 -13.74
CA LEU A 49 7.15 -0.38 -15.01
C LEU A 49 7.18 -1.90 -15.21
N TYR A 50 7.05 -2.68 -14.14
CA TYR A 50 7.13 -4.14 -14.18
C TYR A 50 6.06 -4.78 -15.08
N GLY A 51 4.90 -4.14 -15.20
CA GLY A 51 3.85 -4.54 -16.12
C GLY A 51 4.30 -4.60 -17.59
N LEU A 52 5.29 -3.77 -17.98
CA LEU A 52 5.82 -3.82 -19.33
C LEU A 52 6.35 -5.22 -19.68
N LEU A 53 7.00 -5.90 -18.73
CA LEU A 53 7.52 -7.25 -18.96
C LEU A 53 6.40 -8.23 -19.32
N PHE A 54 5.24 -8.15 -18.66
CA PHE A 54 4.12 -9.05 -18.90
C PHE A 54 3.34 -8.74 -20.18
N PHE A 55 3.33 -7.47 -20.60
CA PHE A 55 2.55 -7.07 -21.78
C PHE A 55 3.36 -7.07 -23.07
N THR A 56 4.71 -7.08 -22.99
CA THR A 56 5.59 -7.09 -24.18
C THR A 56 6.14 -8.47 -24.51
N MET A 57 6.39 -9.33 -23.51
CA MET A 57 6.94 -10.66 -23.75
C MET A 57 5.86 -11.61 -24.25
N ASP A 58 6.10 -12.26 -25.40
CA ASP A 58 5.14 -13.18 -26.05
C ASP A 58 4.73 -14.35 -25.14
N MET A 59 5.63 -14.80 -24.24
CA MET A 59 5.34 -15.86 -23.28
C MET A 59 4.19 -15.50 -22.32
N TYR A 60 4.00 -14.23 -21.97
CA TYR A 60 3.02 -13.76 -20.99
C TYR A 60 1.84 -13.04 -21.61
N LYS A 61 1.99 -12.59 -22.87
CA LYS A 61 1.03 -11.78 -23.59
C LYS A 61 -0.30 -12.54 -23.78
N GLY A 62 -1.37 -11.89 -23.37
CA GLY A 62 -2.73 -12.45 -23.47
C GLY A 62 -3.11 -13.45 -22.39
N ASN A 63 -2.21 -13.82 -21.49
CA ASN A 63 -2.54 -14.70 -20.38
C ASN A 63 -3.20 -13.91 -19.24
N SER A 64 -4.45 -14.29 -18.92
CA SER A 64 -5.26 -13.64 -17.89
C SER A 64 -4.62 -13.64 -16.50
N PHE A 65 -3.85 -14.67 -16.16
CA PHE A 65 -3.13 -14.77 -14.89
C PHE A 65 -2.09 -13.65 -14.75
N PHE A 66 -1.26 -13.45 -15.77
CA PHE A 66 -0.22 -12.43 -15.73
C PHE A 66 -0.80 -11.01 -15.82
N ASN A 67 -1.91 -10.84 -16.53
CA ASN A 67 -2.59 -9.54 -16.60
C ASN A 67 -3.09 -9.08 -15.23
N ILE A 68 -3.73 -9.96 -14.45
CA ILE A 68 -4.22 -9.60 -13.11
C ILE A 68 -3.07 -9.39 -12.12
N VAL A 69 -2.03 -10.24 -12.15
CA VAL A 69 -0.86 -10.09 -11.28
C VAL A 69 -0.15 -8.78 -11.57
N ALA A 70 0.06 -8.45 -12.86
CA ALA A 70 0.65 -7.18 -13.26
C ALA A 70 -0.18 -5.99 -12.76
N ALA A 71 -1.51 -6.02 -12.92
CA ALA A 71 -2.39 -4.95 -12.46
C ALA A 71 -2.33 -4.75 -10.94
N ILE A 72 -2.27 -5.84 -10.15
CA ILE A 72 -2.11 -5.78 -8.69
C ILE A 72 -0.77 -5.12 -8.32
N MET A 73 0.31 -5.50 -8.98
CA MET A 73 1.65 -4.95 -8.75
C MET A 73 1.74 -3.47 -9.15
N ILE A 74 1.24 -3.11 -10.34
CA ILE A 74 1.26 -1.75 -10.87
C ILE A 74 0.53 -0.79 -9.92
N THR A 75 -0.68 -1.13 -9.50
CA THR A 75 -1.52 -0.25 -8.69
C THR A 75 -1.27 -0.37 -7.20
N GLY A 76 -0.87 -1.55 -6.72
CA GLY A 76 -0.69 -1.87 -5.31
C GLY A 76 0.75 -1.83 -4.81
N GLY A 77 1.75 -1.62 -5.68
CA GLY A 77 3.17 -1.72 -5.32
C GLY A 77 3.57 -0.86 -4.11
N PHE A 78 3.18 0.42 -4.10
CA PHE A 78 3.44 1.31 -2.97
C PHE A 78 2.74 0.85 -1.69
N MET A 79 1.45 0.52 -1.79
CA MET A 79 0.63 0.06 -0.67
C MET A 79 1.22 -1.21 -0.05
N MET A 80 1.64 -2.19 -0.86
CA MET A 80 2.24 -3.43 -0.38
C MET A 80 3.57 -3.20 0.32
N LEU A 81 4.45 -2.36 -0.25
CA LEU A 81 5.77 -2.10 0.32
C LEU A 81 5.73 -1.20 1.55
N PHE A 82 4.76 -0.29 1.64
CA PHE A 82 4.64 0.65 2.75
C PHE A 82 3.69 0.14 3.85
N GLY A 83 2.49 -0.31 3.46
CA GLY A 83 1.39 -0.56 4.39
C GLY A 83 1.63 -1.73 5.34
N GLN A 84 2.25 -2.81 4.87
CA GLN A 84 2.53 -3.98 5.71
C GLN A 84 3.57 -3.74 6.81
N TYR A 85 4.32 -2.62 6.76
CA TYR A 85 5.33 -2.27 7.77
C TYR A 85 4.97 -1.00 8.55
N VAL A 86 3.70 -0.61 8.58
CA VAL A 86 3.26 0.66 9.17
C VAL A 86 3.81 0.90 10.59
N PRO A 87 3.71 -0.02 11.58
CA PRO A 87 4.29 0.22 12.90
C PRO A 87 5.82 0.23 12.88
N SER A 88 6.42 -0.56 12.00
CA SER A 88 7.88 -0.70 11.91
C SER A 88 8.57 0.56 11.41
N TRP A 89 7.93 1.33 10.51
CA TRP A 89 8.44 2.64 10.08
C TRP A 89 8.52 3.63 11.23
N ASP A 90 7.61 3.52 12.18
CA ASP A 90 7.45 4.44 13.30
C ASP A 90 8.09 3.89 14.59
N SER A 91 8.86 2.79 14.50
CA SER A 91 9.40 2.04 15.65
C SER A 91 10.19 2.86 16.65
N SER A 92 10.85 3.94 16.23
CA SER A 92 11.64 4.80 17.11
C SER A 92 10.80 5.67 18.06
N TYR A 93 9.58 6.06 17.66
CA TYR A 93 8.68 6.88 18.45
C TYR A 93 7.35 6.19 18.79
N TYR A 94 7.14 4.99 18.29
CA TYR A 94 5.93 4.22 18.54
C TYR A 94 5.64 3.98 20.03
N PRO A 95 6.63 3.62 20.88
CA PRO A 95 6.42 3.52 22.34
C PRO A 95 5.96 4.84 22.97
N LEU A 96 6.53 5.97 22.53
CA LEU A 96 6.13 7.31 23.02
C LEU A 96 4.68 7.62 22.61
N MET A 97 4.26 7.28 21.39
CA MET A 97 2.89 7.44 20.96
C MET A 97 1.91 6.64 21.83
N MET A 98 2.33 5.45 22.29
CA MET A 98 1.52 4.60 23.15
C MET A 98 1.28 5.21 24.55
N THR A 99 2.27 5.93 25.08
CA THR A 99 2.17 6.60 26.38
C THR A 99 1.39 7.91 26.32
N GLN A 100 1.39 8.60 25.18
CA GLN A 100 0.74 9.90 24.99
C GLN A 100 -0.78 9.82 24.67
N ASN A 101 -1.40 8.66 24.79
CA ASN A 101 -2.83 8.45 24.51
C ASN A 101 -3.30 8.98 23.13
N ILE A 102 -2.43 8.85 22.12
CA ILE A 102 -2.77 9.26 20.74
C ILE A 102 -3.86 8.33 20.19
N PRO A 103 -4.93 8.90 19.59
CA PRO A 103 -5.99 8.07 19.02
C PRO A 103 -5.47 7.18 17.89
N TYR A 104 -5.47 5.86 18.11
CA TYR A 104 -5.06 4.88 17.09
C TYR A 104 -5.75 5.09 15.75
N ARG A 105 -7.05 5.41 15.81
CA ARG A 105 -7.85 5.65 14.60
C ARG A 105 -7.26 6.75 13.74
N THR A 106 -6.91 7.89 14.33
CA THR A 106 -6.34 9.03 13.58
C THR A 106 -5.00 8.65 12.94
N TYR A 107 -4.16 7.93 13.68
CA TYR A 107 -2.90 7.41 13.18
C TYR A 107 -3.10 6.45 11.99
N LEU A 108 -3.99 5.47 12.12
CA LEU A 108 -4.25 4.48 11.08
C LEU A 108 -4.93 5.09 9.85
N GLU A 109 -5.83 6.05 10.05
CA GLU A 109 -6.48 6.78 8.94
C GLU A 109 -5.48 7.59 8.13
N SER A 110 -4.45 8.18 8.75
CA SER A 110 -3.40 8.89 8.01
C SER A 110 -2.58 7.95 7.14
N LYS A 111 -2.20 6.78 7.67
CA LYS A 111 -1.45 5.75 6.91
C LYS A 111 -2.28 5.21 5.75
N TRP A 112 -3.56 4.92 5.99
CA TRP A 112 -4.49 4.51 4.95
C TRP A 112 -4.60 5.56 3.83
N LEU A 113 -4.75 6.85 4.19
CA LEU A 113 -4.86 7.92 3.21
C LEU A 113 -3.63 8.02 2.31
N ILE A 114 -2.43 7.86 2.87
CA ILE A 114 -1.19 7.85 2.08
C ILE A 114 -1.16 6.67 1.11
N MET A 115 -1.59 5.48 1.53
CA MET A 115 -1.68 4.32 0.64
C MET A 115 -2.70 4.53 -0.47
N VAL A 116 -3.86 5.06 -0.15
CA VAL A 116 -4.90 5.43 -1.13
C VAL A 116 -4.36 6.42 -2.15
N LEU A 117 -3.69 7.49 -1.70
CA LEU A 117 -3.09 8.47 -2.61
C LEU A 117 -2.00 7.84 -3.48
N GLY A 118 -1.16 6.98 -2.92
CA GLY A 118 -0.15 6.25 -3.68
C GLY A 118 -0.77 5.36 -4.76
N THR A 119 -1.83 4.61 -4.42
CA THR A 119 -2.55 3.76 -5.37
C THR A 119 -3.24 4.58 -6.47
N LEU A 120 -3.87 5.70 -6.12
CA LEU A 120 -4.46 6.62 -7.10
C LEU A 120 -3.42 7.17 -8.07
N VAL A 121 -2.30 7.66 -7.57
CA VAL A 121 -1.20 8.17 -8.39
C VAL A 121 -0.67 7.06 -9.31
N SER A 122 -0.44 5.86 -8.79
CA SER A 122 0.01 4.72 -9.60
C SER A 122 -1.00 4.36 -10.68
N THR A 123 -2.30 4.35 -10.38
CA THR A 123 -3.37 4.05 -11.36
C THR A 123 -3.45 5.12 -12.46
N ILE A 124 -3.30 6.40 -12.09
CA ILE A 124 -3.27 7.51 -13.07
C ILE A 124 -2.01 7.41 -13.95
N LEU A 125 -0.85 7.21 -13.34
CA LEU A 125 0.40 7.05 -14.08
C LEU A 125 0.36 5.83 -15.01
N ALA A 126 -0.34 4.76 -14.61
CA ALA A 126 -0.52 3.57 -15.44
C ALA A 126 -1.39 3.80 -16.69
N SER A 127 -1.89 5.01 -16.94
CA SER A 127 -2.66 5.33 -18.17
C SER A 127 -1.88 5.07 -19.46
N PHE A 128 -0.54 5.07 -19.41
CA PHE A 128 0.27 4.71 -20.58
C PHE A 128 0.07 3.25 -21.04
N TYR A 129 -0.44 2.38 -20.16
CA TYR A 129 -0.79 1.00 -20.56
C TYR A 129 -1.99 0.91 -21.52
N LEU A 130 -2.69 2.01 -21.79
CA LEU A 130 -3.68 2.09 -22.89
C LEU A 130 -3.06 1.73 -24.25
N PHE A 131 -1.77 2.00 -24.46
CA PHE A 131 -1.06 1.62 -25.69
C PHE A 131 -1.03 0.08 -25.91
N PHE A 132 -1.15 -0.71 -24.87
CA PHE A 132 -1.20 -2.18 -24.95
C PHE A 132 -2.62 -2.73 -25.12
N GLY A 133 -3.63 -1.87 -25.04
CA GLY A 133 -5.02 -2.18 -25.28
C GLY A 133 -5.96 -1.81 -24.15
N LEU A 134 -7.18 -1.45 -24.52
CA LEU A 134 -8.20 -1.01 -23.57
C LEU A 134 -8.54 -2.07 -22.51
N LYS A 135 -8.54 -3.36 -22.88
CA LYS A 135 -8.82 -4.46 -21.93
C LYS A 135 -7.82 -4.49 -20.78
N ILE A 136 -6.52 -4.31 -21.07
CA ILE A 136 -5.45 -4.29 -20.06
C ILE A 136 -5.65 -3.12 -19.11
N TYR A 137 -5.91 -1.94 -19.66
CA TYR A 137 -6.14 -0.75 -18.85
C TYR A 137 -7.38 -0.85 -17.96
N LEU A 138 -8.47 -1.45 -18.47
CA LEU A 138 -9.68 -1.70 -17.65
C LEU A 138 -9.39 -2.62 -16.46
N ILE A 139 -8.56 -3.66 -16.64
CA ILE A 139 -8.12 -4.52 -15.53
C ILE A 139 -7.33 -3.68 -14.51
N ILE A 140 -6.38 -2.84 -14.96
CA ILE A 140 -5.57 -1.99 -14.08
C ILE A 140 -6.45 -1.05 -13.27
N VAL A 141 -7.42 -0.39 -13.89
CA VAL A 141 -8.35 0.52 -13.22
C VAL A 141 -9.22 -0.24 -12.22
N ALA A 142 -9.82 -1.37 -12.62
CA ALA A 142 -10.67 -2.17 -11.75
C ALA A 142 -9.92 -2.66 -10.50
N VAL A 143 -8.69 -3.15 -10.69
CA VAL A 143 -7.80 -3.57 -9.59
C VAL A 143 -7.37 -2.37 -8.74
N GLY A 144 -7.15 -1.20 -9.34
CA GLY A 144 -6.87 0.03 -8.60
C GLY A 144 -7.98 0.39 -7.59
N PHE A 145 -9.24 0.32 -8.01
CA PHE A 145 -10.39 0.51 -7.11
C PHE A 145 -10.45 -0.55 -6.01
N TYR A 146 -10.20 -1.80 -6.34
CA TYR A 146 -10.14 -2.88 -5.37
C TYR A 146 -9.02 -2.67 -4.34
N ASN A 147 -7.84 -2.28 -4.80
CA ASN A 147 -6.69 -1.99 -3.94
C ASN A 147 -7.01 -0.86 -2.94
N ILE A 148 -7.67 0.22 -3.38
CA ILE A 148 -8.11 1.30 -2.51
C ILE A 148 -9.15 0.82 -1.50
N GLY A 149 -10.15 0.04 -1.96
CA GLY A 149 -11.29 -0.38 -1.14
C GLY A 149 -10.99 -1.50 -0.15
N TRP A 150 -10.13 -2.45 -0.51
CA TRP A 150 -9.90 -3.66 0.30
C TRP A 150 -8.44 -3.88 0.67
N ASN A 151 -7.55 -3.83 -0.29
CA ASN A 151 -6.16 -4.19 -0.04
C ASN A 151 -5.41 -3.19 0.85
N CYS A 152 -5.80 -1.90 0.87
CA CYS A 152 -5.27 -0.95 1.85
C CYS A 152 -5.60 -1.35 3.28
N TYR A 153 -6.79 -1.90 3.55
CA TYR A 153 -7.14 -2.42 4.87
C TYR A 153 -6.37 -3.71 5.19
N MET A 154 -6.27 -4.63 4.21
CA MET A 154 -5.49 -5.85 4.38
C MET A 154 -4.02 -5.57 4.69
N SER A 155 -3.43 -4.56 4.05
CA SER A 155 -2.06 -4.13 4.34
C SER A 155 -1.91 -3.58 5.76
N LEU A 156 -2.88 -2.82 6.28
CA LEU A 156 -2.89 -2.38 7.67
C LEU A 156 -3.07 -3.55 8.64
N ILE A 157 -3.94 -4.52 8.32
CA ILE A 157 -4.11 -5.74 9.13
C ILE A 157 -2.79 -6.51 9.20
N THR A 158 -2.12 -6.70 8.06
CA THR A 158 -0.79 -7.34 8.01
C THR A 158 0.20 -6.58 8.90
N GLY A 159 0.21 -5.23 8.81
CA GLY A 159 1.06 -4.36 9.62
C GLY A 159 0.88 -4.55 11.13
N ALA A 160 -0.34 -4.88 11.60
CA ALA A 160 -0.58 -5.13 13.03
C ALA A 160 0.19 -6.35 13.58
N PHE A 161 0.55 -7.29 12.73
CA PHE A 161 1.28 -8.52 13.10
C PHE A 161 2.79 -8.43 12.86
N VAL A 162 3.26 -7.41 12.12
CA VAL A 162 4.68 -7.22 11.84
C VAL A 162 5.36 -6.62 13.07
N ARG A 163 6.38 -7.34 13.58
CA ARG A 163 7.10 -6.99 14.82
C ARG A 163 8.57 -6.63 14.58
N SER A 164 8.96 -6.43 13.34
CA SER A 164 10.33 -6.10 13.01
C SER A 164 10.60 -4.60 13.19
N LYS A 165 11.56 -4.27 14.06
CA LYS A 165 12.04 -2.89 14.20
C LYS A 165 12.82 -2.49 12.95
N ILE A 166 12.44 -1.41 12.31
CA ILE A 166 13.19 -0.83 11.19
C ILE A 166 14.04 0.33 11.73
N ASP A 167 15.35 0.14 11.75
CA ASP A 167 16.27 1.20 12.09
C ASP A 167 16.42 2.17 10.91
N LEU A 168 15.82 3.35 11.05
CA LEU A 168 15.82 4.40 10.04
C LEU A 168 17.19 5.12 9.94
N SER A 169 18.06 4.97 10.96
CA SER A 169 19.41 5.58 10.99
C SER A 169 20.44 4.74 10.24
N SER A 170 20.15 3.46 10.00
CA SER A 170 21.08 2.57 9.30
C SER A 170 21.14 2.90 7.80
N ASN A 171 22.38 2.90 7.26
CA ASN A 171 22.62 3.10 5.82
C ASN A 171 22.23 1.89 4.94
N LYS A 172 21.69 0.81 5.53
CA LYS A 172 21.27 -0.39 4.79
C LYS A 172 20.00 -0.09 3.97
N ASN A 173 19.92 -0.65 2.80
CA ASN A 173 18.73 -0.56 1.96
C ASN A 173 17.55 -1.28 2.63
N ALA A 174 16.30 -0.92 2.31
CA ALA A 174 15.09 -1.53 2.88
C ALA A 174 15.06 -3.07 2.73
N PHE A 175 15.68 -3.61 1.67
CA PHE A 175 15.79 -5.04 1.39
C PHE A 175 17.08 -5.69 1.93
N GLY A 176 18.02 -4.93 2.48
CA GLY A 176 19.29 -5.44 3.01
C GLY A 176 19.22 -5.95 4.46
N ASP A 177 18.08 -5.85 5.09
CA ASP A 177 17.86 -6.28 6.45
C ASP A 177 17.05 -7.59 6.45
N SER A 178 17.74 -8.73 6.57
CA SER A 178 17.10 -10.06 6.64
C SER A 178 16.10 -10.18 7.82
N LYS A 179 16.22 -9.32 8.83
CA LYS A 179 15.27 -9.23 9.95
C LYS A 179 13.93 -8.57 9.57
N ALA A 180 13.91 -7.73 8.53
CA ALA A 180 12.67 -7.13 8.02
C ALA A 180 11.88 -8.11 7.12
N PHE A 181 12.59 -9.08 6.51
CA PHE A 181 11.98 -10.12 5.67
C PHE A 181 11.64 -11.34 6.56
N ASN A 182 10.48 -11.28 7.21
CA ASN A 182 10.00 -12.40 7.99
C ASN A 182 9.02 -13.24 7.14
N VAL A 183 9.17 -14.57 7.16
CA VAL A 183 8.25 -15.52 6.52
C VAL A 183 6.80 -15.27 6.95
N GLN A 184 6.59 -14.88 8.20
CA GLN A 184 5.27 -14.48 8.70
C GLN A 184 4.67 -13.31 7.91
N THR A 185 5.46 -12.29 7.59
CA THR A 185 4.99 -11.12 6.82
C THR A 185 4.63 -11.52 5.39
N LEU A 186 5.42 -12.42 4.77
CA LEU A 186 5.11 -12.97 3.45
C LEU A 186 3.79 -13.74 3.48
N LEU A 187 3.59 -14.65 4.42
CA LEU A 187 2.36 -15.42 4.56
C LEU A 187 1.14 -14.53 4.76
N LEU A 188 1.26 -13.48 5.59
CA LEU A 188 0.18 -12.52 5.83
C LEU A 188 -0.12 -11.62 4.63
N SER A 189 0.83 -11.46 3.70
CA SER A 189 0.62 -10.68 2.47
C SER A 189 0.00 -11.50 1.32
N ILE A 190 0.00 -12.83 1.39
CA ILE A 190 -0.61 -13.68 0.35
C ILE A 190 -2.07 -13.29 0.06
N PRO A 191 -2.95 -13.02 1.03
CA PRO A 191 -4.33 -12.64 0.76
C PRO A 191 -4.47 -11.38 -0.09
N THR A 192 -3.53 -10.43 -0.01
CA THR A 192 -3.58 -9.19 -0.81
C THR A 192 -3.42 -9.44 -2.32
N ILE A 193 -2.82 -10.57 -2.70
CA ILE A 193 -2.66 -10.99 -4.09
C ILE A 193 -3.68 -12.07 -4.44
N ALA A 194 -3.85 -13.07 -3.58
CA ALA A 194 -4.68 -14.24 -3.85
C ALA A 194 -6.17 -13.89 -3.96
N ILE A 195 -6.69 -13.03 -3.07
CA ILE A 195 -8.12 -12.70 -3.07
C ILE A 195 -8.54 -11.97 -4.35
N PRO A 196 -7.91 -10.85 -4.79
CA PRO A 196 -8.29 -10.20 -6.02
C PRO A 196 -8.06 -11.08 -7.25
N MET A 197 -7.06 -11.95 -7.23
CA MET A 197 -6.81 -12.90 -8.31
C MET A 197 -7.94 -13.92 -8.43
N LEU A 198 -8.33 -14.57 -7.32
CA LEU A 198 -9.47 -15.50 -7.30
C LEU A 198 -10.76 -14.80 -7.71
N LEU A 199 -11.02 -13.60 -7.18
CA LEU A 199 -12.18 -12.81 -7.52
C LEU A 199 -12.23 -12.51 -9.04
N TYR A 200 -11.11 -12.14 -9.63
CA TYR A 200 -11.01 -11.89 -11.07
C TYR A 200 -11.38 -13.13 -11.88
N PHE A 201 -10.84 -14.30 -11.55
CA PHE A 201 -11.15 -15.53 -12.26
C PHE A 201 -12.63 -15.92 -12.10
N VAL A 202 -13.17 -15.84 -10.89
CA VAL A 202 -14.59 -16.13 -10.66
C VAL A 202 -15.49 -15.19 -11.47
N LEU A 203 -15.22 -13.89 -11.45
CA LEU A 203 -16.04 -12.92 -12.16
C LEU A 203 -15.95 -13.09 -13.69
N THR A 204 -14.75 -13.37 -14.23
CA THR A 204 -14.58 -13.53 -15.68
C THR A 204 -15.12 -14.87 -16.20
N THR A 205 -15.32 -15.87 -15.33
CA THR A 205 -16.02 -17.11 -15.71
C THR A 205 -17.53 -16.97 -15.65
N LEU A 206 -18.07 -16.16 -14.73
CA LEU A 206 -19.51 -15.99 -14.54
C LEU A 206 -20.12 -14.91 -15.45
N PHE A 207 -19.35 -13.89 -15.81
CA PHE A 207 -19.82 -12.71 -16.52
C PHE A 207 -18.98 -12.38 -17.75
N PRO A 208 -19.55 -11.72 -18.76
CA PRO A 208 -18.77 -11.11 -19.85
C PRO A 208 -17.73 -10.14 -19.28
N PHE A 209 -16.58 -10.02 -19.93
CA PHE A 209 -15.42 -9.25 -19.46
C PHE A 209 -15.79 -7.85 -18.93
N ASN A 210 -16.55 -7.06 -19.69
CA ASN A 210 -16.90 -5.69 -19.28
C ASN A 210 -17.73 -5.67 -17.99
N THR A 211 -18.72 -6.58 -17.89
CA THR A 211 -19.55 -6.71 -16.68
C THR A 211 -18.70 -7.15 -15.49
N ALA A 212 -17.80 -8.11 -15.69
CA ALA A 212 -16.88 -8.57 -14.65
C ALA A 212 -16.02 -7.40 -14.11
N MET A 213 -15.51 -6.52 -14.98
CA MET A 213 -14.71 -5.35 -14.56
C MET A 213 -15.56 -4.33 -13.79
N ILE A 214 -16.80 -4.08 -14.22
CA ILE A 214 -17.73 -3.19 -13.50
C ILE A 214 -18.01 -3.75 -12.10
N VAL A 215 -18.32 -5.04 -11.98
CA VAL A 215 -18.56 -5.69 -10.68
C VAL A 215 -17.31 -5.59 -9.79
N PHE A 216 -16.14 -5.78 -10.35
CA PHE A 216 -14.88 -5.66 -9.64
C PHE A 216 -14.68 -4.24 -9.06
N VAL A 217 -14.97 -3.20 -9.84
CA VAL A 217 -14.97 -1.79 -9.39
C VAL A 217 -15.99 -1.57 -8.30
N VAL A 218 -17.22 -2.07 -8.46
CA VAL A 218 -18.28 -1.93 -7.45
C VAL A 218 -17.87 -2.56 -6.13
N ILE A 219 -17.25 -3.74 -6.15
CA ILE A 219 -16.70 -4.39 -4.95
C ILE A 219 -15.66 -3.48 -4.28
N GLY A 220 -14.78 -2.85 -5.06
CA GLY A 220 -13.81 -1.87 -4.54
C GLY A 220 -14.49 -0.66 -3.88
N LEU A 221 -15.51 -0.10 -4.52
CA LEU A 221 -16.29 1.03 -3.97
C LEU A 221 -17.02 0.66 -2.69
N VAL A 222 -17.60 -0.54 -2.61
CA VAL A 222 -18.22 -1.06 -1.38
C VAL A 222 -17.19 -1.11 -0.24
N GLY A 223 -15.94 -1.52 -0.52
CA GLY A 223 -14.86 -1.47 0.47
C GLY A 223 -14.60 -0.06 1.01
N ILE A 224 -14.66 0.96 0.13
CA ILE A 224 -14.50 2.37 0.56
C ILE A 224 -15.67 2.81 1.45
N LEU A 225 -16.92 2.43 1.11
CA LEU A 225 -18.10 2.74 1.92
C LEU A 225 -18.06 2.08 3.30
N LEU A 226 -17.47 0.89 3.39
CA LEU A 226 -17.26 0.14 4.64
C LEU A 226 -16.09 0.66 5.49
N LYS A 227 -15.59 1.89 5.23
CA LYS A 227 -14.47 2.49 5.98
C LYS A 227 -14.68 2.43 7.49
N LYS A 228 -15.86 2.83 7.99
CA LYS A 228 -16.12 2.87 9.45
C LYS A 228 -15.97 1.50 10.13
N PRO A 229 -16.68 0.42 9.71
CA PRO A 229 -16.54 -0.89 10.33
C PRO A 229 -15.14 -1.48 10.17
N MET A 230 -14.49 -1.29 9.01
CA MET A 230 -13.13 -1.78 8.80
C MET A 230 -12.12 -1.12 9.75
N PHE A 231 -12.21 0.19 9.95
CA PHE A 231 -11.34 0.86 10.91
C PHE A 231 -11.62 0.45 12.37
N ASN A 232 -12.87 0.17 12.74
CA ASN A 232 -13.18 -0.37 14.07
C ASN A 232 -12.49 -1.73 14.31
N LEU A 233 -12.53 -2.61 13.31
CA LEU A 233 -11.85 -3.91 13.36
C LEU A 233 -10.32 -3.73 13.46
N ILE A 234 -9.73 -2.91 12.59
CA ILE A 234 -8.29 -2.67 12.55
C ILE A 234 -7.81 -2.03 13.87
N GLU A 235 -8.52 -1.03 14.38
CA GLU A 235 -8.20 -0.37 15.64
C GLU A 235 -8.19 -1.35 16.81
N ASN A 236 -9.22 -2.21 16.91
CA ASN A 236 -9.28 -3.26 17.93
C ASN A 236 -8.11 -4.24 17.81
N LEU A 237 -7.74 -4.60 16.57
CA LEU A 237 -6.61 -5.46 16.30
C LEU A 237 -5.29 -4.83 16.77
N TYR A 238 -5.04 -3.56 16.45
CA TYR A 238 -3.85 -2.84 16.91
C TYR A 238 -3.82 -2.70 18.43
N LYS A 239 -4.95 -2.44 19.07
CA LYS A 239 -5.05 -2.39 20.54
C LYS A 239 -4.72 -3.74 21.19
N SER A 240 -5.20 -4.86 20.62
CA SER A 240 -4.91 -6.21 21.14
C SER A 240 -3.45 -6.61 20.97
N GLN A 241 -2.78 -6.11 19.93
CA GLN A 241 -1.36 -6.38 19.66
C GLN A 241 -0.41 -5.36 20.30
N LYS A 242 -0.93 -4.33 20.97
CA LYS A 242 -0.17 -3.19 21.50
C LYS A 242 1.10 -3.59 22.26
N TYR A 243 0.97 -4.52 23.21
CA TYR A 243 2.11 -4.95 24.04
C TYR A 243 3.06 -5.92 23.34
N LYS A 244 2.60 -6.58 22.26
CA LYS A 244 3.42 -7.50 21.48
C LYS A 244 4.23 -6.79 20.39
N THR A 245 3.82 -5.56 20.03
CA THR A 245 4.47 -4.69 19.05
C THR A 245 5.30 -3.59 19.71
N ALA A 246 5.35 -3.51 21.04
CA ALA A 246 6.28 -2.62 21.76
C ALA A 246 7.72 -3.09 21.49
N PHE A 247 8.46 -2.29 20.75
CA PHE A 247 9.85 -2.54 20.32
C PHE A 247 10.85 -2.27 21.44
#